data_f17cb6a42874f15df5198d936787bbf3
#
_entry.id   f17cb6a42874f15df5198d936787bbf3
#
_cell.length_a   1.000
_cell.length_b   1.000
_cell.length_c   1.000
_cell.angle_alpha   90.00
_cell.angle_beta   90.00
_cell.angle_gamma   90.00
#
_symmetry.space_group_name_H-M   'P 1'
#
loop_
_entity.id
_entity.type
_entity.pdbx_description
1 polymer ?
#
loop_
_entity_poly.entity_id
_entity_poly.type
_entity_poly.pdbx_seq_one_letter_code
_entity_poly.pdbx_strand_id
1 'polypeptide(L)'
;EAAAPLIGEAQLVVGSTTSGCRRSGKGELIVSGEGRTQLGTLDASPAPTWLSPWRQGVPDFEWETDIRSVLLAKVALNAVINPLTALRGVTNGELMQPPLRAITEEVIEEVQSLLRTADAREIASALPEQVRAVCDSTAANHSSMRVDLEGGKRTEIDAIVGWLLSNLTPQPPSTPVLSELYGAVKERDLRVSRA
;
A
#
# COMPACT_ATOMS: atom_id res chain seq x y z
N GLU A 1 -6.13 -5.14 12.78
CA GLU A 1 -6.32 -5.03 14.25
C GLU A 1 -7.70 -4.47 14.61
N ALA A 2 -8.23 -3.45 13.94
CA ALA A 2 -9.53 -2.84 14.28
C ALA A 2 -10.73 -3.80 14.15
N ALA A 3 -10.65 -4.83 13.31
CA ALA A 3 -11.72 -5.81 13.11
C ALA A 3 -11.71 -6.97 14.14
N ALA A 4 -10.56 -7.25 14.75
CA ALA A 4 -10.41 -8.39 15.65
C ALA A 4 -11.40 -8.42 16.82
N PRO A 5 -11.71 -7.30 17.51
CA PRO A 5 -12.70 -7.28 18.58
C PRO A 5 -14.14 -7.55 18.12
N LEU A 6 -14.41 -7.43 16.82
CA LEU A 6 -15.77 -7.55 16.28
C LEU A 6 -16.12 -8.99 15.86
N ILE A 7 -15.11 -9.85 15.69
CA ILE A 7 -15.30 -11.22 15.14
C ILE A 7 -15.32 -12.32 16.22
N GLY A 8 -15.10 -11.99 17.49
CA GLY A 8 -15.13 -12.94 18.59
C GLY A 8 -14.16 -14.12 18.40
N GLU A 9 -14.66 -15.35 18.45
CA GLU A 9 -13.89 -16.58 18.24
C GLU A 9 -13.65 -16.93 16.77
N ALA A 10 -14.16 -16.15 15.83
CA ALA A 10 -13.95 -16.39 14.41
C ALA A 10 -12.48 -16.11 14.01
N GLN A 11 -11.92 -16.96 13.17
CA GLN A 11 -10.57 -16.77 12.65
C GLN A 11 -10.54 -15.63 11.62
N LEU A 12 -9.71 -14.62 11.86
CA LEU A 12 -9.49 -13.53 10.92
C LEU A 12 -8.50 -13.95 9.82
N VAL A 13 -8.99 -14.03 8.60
CA VAL A 13 -8.14 -14.15 7.40
C VAL A 13 -7.99 -12.77 6.79
N VAL A 14 -6.75 -12.36 6.60
CA VAL A 14 -6.39 -11.11 5.94
C VAL A 14 -5.85 -11.38 4.55
N GLY A 15 -5.94 -10.39 3.66
CA GLY A 15 -5.47 -10.58 2.31
C GLY A 15 -4.90 -9.31 1.68
N SER A 16 -4.06 -9.53 0.68
CA SER A 16 -3.53 -8.51 -0.22
C SER A 16 -3.79 -8.93 -1.65
N THR A 17 -4.28 -8.01 -2.48
CA THR A 17 -4.39 -8.22 -3.93
C THR A 17 -3.64 -7.13 -4.68
N THR A 18 -3.01 -7.51 -5.79
CA THR A 18 -2.40 -6.59 -6.76
C THR A 18 -3.27 -6.41 -8.01
N SER A 19 -4.43 -7.08 -8.07
CA SER A 19 -5.41 -6.89 -9.14
C SER A 19 -5.98 -5.48 -9.11
N GLY A 20 -5.99 -4.83 -10.27
CA GLY A 20 -6.54 -3.50 -10.44
C GLY A 20 -7.93 -3.55 -11.08
N CYS A 21 -8.87 -2.81 -10.50
CA CYS A 21 -10.21 -2.66 -11.07
C CYS A 21 -10.70 -1.22 -10.87
N ARG A 22 -11.31 -0.67 -11.90
CA ARG A 22 -11.98 0.64 -11.83
C ARG A 22 -13.41 0.56 -12.32
N ARG A 23 -14.27 1.39 -11.73
CA ARG A 23 -15.66 1.54 -12.20
C ARG A 23 -15.72 2.58 -13.32
N SER A 24 -16.35 2.26 -14.45
CA SER A 24 -16.69 3.24 -15.46
C SER A 24 -17.87 4.10 -15.01
N GLY A 25 -18.07 5.28 -15.65
CA GLY A 25 -19.22 6.14 -15.39
C GLY A 25 -20.60 5.48 -15.64
N LYS A 26 -20.63 4.34 -16.33
CA LYS A 26 -21.83 3.53 -16.59
C LYS A 26 -22.05 2.40 -15.57
N GLY A 27 -21.20 2.31 -14.54
CA GLY A 27 -21.27 1.28 -13.51
C GLY A 27 -20.60 -0.06 -13.89
N GLU A 28 -20.00 -0.15 -15.07
CA GLU A 28 -19.21 -1.29 -15.49
C GLU A 28 -17.89 -1.39 -14.72
N LEU A 29 -17.46 -2.60 -14.39
CA LEU A 29 -16.14 -2.85 -13.80
C LEU A 29 -15.15 -3.14 -14.94
N ILE A 30 -14.10 -2.34 -14.99
CA ILE A 30 -13.00 -2.51 -15.94
C ILE A 30 -11.79 -3.04 -15.17
N VAL A 31 -11.37 -4.26 -15.46
CA VAL A 31 -10.13 -4.84 -14.92
C VAL A 31 -8.98 -4.11 -15.60
N SER A 32 -8.17 -3.40 -14.81
CA SER A 32 -7.03 -2.61 -15.28
C SER A 32 -5.69 -3.34 -15.14
N GLY A 33 -5.69 -4.51 -14.50
CA GLY A 33 -4.54 -5.39 -14.37
C GLY A 33 -4.93 -6.68 -13.67
N GLU A 34 -4.48 -7.79 -14.23
CA GLU A 34 -4.51 -9.07 -13.53
C GLU A 34 -3.40 -9.06 -12.48
N GLY A 35 -3.71 -9.52 -11.30
CA GLY A 35 -2.78 -9.55 -10.18
C GLY A 35 -3.00 -10.78 -9.32
N ARG A 36 -2.09 -10.99 -8.39
CA ARG A 36 -2.11 -12.11 -7.44
C ARG A 36 -2.87 -11.69 -6.19
N THR A 37 -3.64 -12.61 -5.61
CA THR A 37 -4.26 -12.45 -4.29
C THR A 37 -3.57 -13.37 -3.30
N GLN A 38 -3.07 -12.82 -2.20
CA GLN A 38 -2.41 -13.54 -1.12
C GLN A 38 -3.28 -13.44 0.13
N LEU A 39 -3.55 -14.57 0.75
CA LEU A 39 -4.37 -14.69 1.96
C LEU A 39 -3.55 -15.34 3.06
N GLY A 40 -3.86 -15.00 4.31
CA GLY A 40 -3.19 -15.63 5.45
C GLY A 40 -3.80 -15.18 6.77
N THR A 41 -3.27 -15.71 7.84
CA THR A 41 -3.65 -15.32 9.21
C THR A 41 -2.48 -14.60 9.89
N LEU A 42 -2.81 -13.66 10.77
CA LEU A 42 -1.79 -12.89 11.50
C LEU A 42 -1.00 -13.74 12.53
N ASP A 43 -1.50 -14.92 12.88
CA ASP A 43 -0.86 -15.90 13.76
C ASP A 43 -0.09 -16.98 13.01
N ALA A 44 0.08 -16.84 11.69
CA ALA A 44 0.77 -17.78 10.82
C ALA A 44 0.15 -19.21 10.82
N SER A 45 -1.13 -19.35 11.07
CA SER A 45 -1.84 -20.62 11.03
C SER A 45 -1.77 -21.25 9.63
N PRO A 46 -1.79 -22.59 9.53
CA PRO A 46 -1.82 -23.28 8.24
C PRO A 46 -3.10 -22.98 7.48
N ALA A 47 -3.07 -23.21 6.16
CA ALA A 47 -4.23 -23.04 5.29
C ALA A 47 -5.44 -23.83 5.79
N PRO A 48 -6.61 -23.19 5.99
CA PRO A 48 -7.79 -23.89 6.45
C PRO A 48 -8.38 -24.81 5.35
N THR A 49 -9.05 -25.87 5.77
CA THR A 49 -9.60 -26.88 4.84
C THR A 49 -10.63 -26.32 3.86
N TRP A 50 -11.36 -25.27 4.24
CA TRP A 50 -12.35 -24.61 3.38
C TRP A 50 -11.72 -23.83 2.20
N LEU A 51 -10.40 -23.62 2.24
CA LEU A 51 -9.69 -22.88 1.18
C LEU A 51 -9.68 -23.65 -0.15
N SER A 52 -9.65 -24.99 -0.10
CA SER A 52 -9.61 -25.85 -1.29
C SER A 52 -10.84 -25.67 -2.21
N PRO A 53 -12.08 -25.67 -1.73
CA PRO A 53 -13.24 -25.33 -2.54
C PRO A 53 -13.22 -23.90 -3.11
N TRP A 54 -12.65 -22.95 -2.40
CA TRP A 54 -12.56 -21.56 -2.87
C TRP A 54 -11.69 -21.41 -4.12
N ARG A 55 -10.65 -22.24 -4.25
CA ARG A 55 -9.77 -22.23 -5.43
C ARG A 55 -10.50 -22.51 -6.74
N GLN A 56 -11.68 -23.11 -6.69
CA GLN A 56 -12.49 -23.39 -7.89
C GLN A 56 -13.20 -22.12 -8.41
N GLY A 57 -13.46 -21.13 -7.55
CA GLY A 57 -14.24 -19.94 -7.89
C GLY A 57 -13.41 -18.65 -7.93
N VAL A 58 -12.26 -18.62 -7.29
CA VAL A 58 -11.35 -17.46 -7.23
C VAL A 58 -10.00 -17.89 -7.80
N PRO A 59 -9.71 -17.59 -9.06
CA PRO A 59 -8.40 -17.90 -9.62
C PRO A 59 -7.29 -17.10 -8.91
N ASP A 60 -6.09 -17.65 -8.90
CA ASP A 60 -4.84 -17.01 -8.52
C ASP A 60 -4.78 -16.42 -7.10
N PHE A 61 -5.23 -17.19 -6.09
CA PHE A 61 -4.86 -16.87 -4.73
C PHE A 61 -3.91 -17.89 -4.12
N GLU A 62 -3.01 -17.41 -3.27
CA GLU A 62 -2.04 -18.20 -2.53
C GLU A 62 -2.27 -18.02 -1.03
N TRP A 63 -2.00 -19.09 -0.27
CA TRP A 63 -1.96 -18.99 1.17
C TRP A 63 -0.54 -18.69 1.62
N GLU A 64 -0.39 -17.58 2.36
CA GLU A 64 0.87 -17.12 2.88
C GLU A 64 0.94 -17.36 4.39
N THR A 65 1.95 -18.08 4.83
CA THR A 65 2.20 -18.28 6.26
C THR A 65 2.76 -17.02 6.91
N ASP A 66 3.44 -16.17 6.15
CA ASP A 66 3.91 -14.86 6.59
C ASP A 66 3.18 -13.71 5.87
N ILE A 67 1.87 -13.67 6.03
CA ILE A 67 1.05 -12.59 5.44
C ILE A 67 1.41 -11.21 6.00
N ARG A 68 2.00 -11.13 7.22
CA ARG A 68 2.44 -9.85 7.80
C ARG A 68 3.51 -9.19 6.95
N SER A 69 4.50 -9.93 6.49
CA SER A 69 5.54 -9.43 5.60
C SER A 69 4.99 -8.98 4.26
N VAL A 70 4.02 -9.70 3.68
CA VAL A 70 3.32 -9.30 2.45
C VAL A 70 2.59 -7.97 2.62
N LEU A 71 1.83 -7.83 3.71
CA LEU A 71 1.11 -6.59 4.02
C LEU A 71 2.06 -5.42 4.27
N LEU A 72 3.15 -5.64 5.01
CA LEU A 72 4.15 -4.61 5.29
C LEU A 72 4.86 -4.17 4.01
N ALA A 73 5.24 -5.09 3.15
CA ALA A 73 5.84 -4.76 1.84
C ALA A 73 4.91 -3.89 0.99
N LYS A 74 3.61 -4.22 0.95
CA LYS A 74 2.61 -3.42 0.24
C LYS A 74 2.43 -2.03 0.85
N VAL A 75 2.38 -1.93 2.18
CA VAL A 75 2.29 -0.63 2.86
C VAL A 75 3.52 0.22 2.58
N ALA A 76 4.72 -0.38 2.63
CA ALA A 76 5.97 0.32 2.32
C ALA A 76 6.02 0.83 0.88
N LEU A 77 5.63 0.02 -0.08
CA LEU A 77 5.52 0.40 -1.49
C LEU A 77 4.55 1.58 -1.69
N ASN A 78 3.36 1.47 -1.09
CA ASN A 78 2.33 2.51 -1.18
C ASN A 78 2.76 3.81 -0.48
N ALA A 79 3.55 3.73 0.59
CA ALA A 79 4.07 4.90 1.29
C ALA A 79 5.03 5.74 0.42
N VAL A 80 5.72 5.10 -0.53
CA VAL A 80 6.55 5.80 -1.52
C VAL A 80 5.71 6.38 -2.66
N ILE A 81 4.90 5.55 -3.31
CA ILE A 81 4.24 5.91 -4.58
C ILE A 81 3.05 6.84 -4.35
N ASN A 82 2.18 6.51 -3.39
CA ASN A 82 0.87 7.14 -3.29
C ASN A 82 0.92 8.62 -2.91
N PRO A 83 1.67 9.06 -1.87
CA PRO A 83 1.71 10.47 -1.49
C PRO A 83 2.34 11.33 -2.58
N LEU A 84 3.43 10.86 -3.21
CA LEU A 84 4.11 11.59 -4.26
C LEU A 84 3.22 11.82 -5.48
N THR A 85 2.58 10.75 -5.99
CA THR A 85 1.69 10.84 -7.14
C THR A 85 0.47 11.72 -6.86
N ALA A 86 -0.11 11.60 -5.65
CA ALA A 86 -1.27 12.36 -5.22
C ALA A 86 -0.97 13.86 -5.08
N LEU A 87 0.17 14.22 -4.49
CA LEU A 87 0.54 15.63 -4.29
C LEU A 87 1.00 16.30 -5.56
N ARG A 88 1.68 15.56 -6.45
CA ARG A 88 2.25 16.10 -7.71
C ARG A 88 1.27 16.00 -8.87
N GLY A 89 0.19 15.21 -8.75
CA GLY A 89 -0.78 15.01 -9.84
C GLY A 89 -0.20 14.26 -11.04
N VAL A 90 0.72 13.31 -10.79
CA VAL A 90 1.48 12.58 -11.82
C VAL A 90 1.11 11.09 -11.85
N THR A 91 1.41 10.42 -12.94
CA THR A 91 1.30 8.96 -13.06
C THR A 91 2.43 8.24 -12.31
N ASN A 92 2.29 6.93 -12.10
CA ASN A 92 3.30 6.16 -11.37
C ASN A 92 4.67 6.18 -12.09
N GLY A 93 4.69 6.07 -13.42
CA GLY A 93 5.93 6.06 -14.19
C GLY A 93 6.71 7.37 -14.16
N GLU A 94 6.02 8.51 -13.98
CA GLU A 94 6.66 9.82 -13.89
C GLU A 94 7.52 9.97 -12.62
N LEU A 95 7.27 9.17 -11.58
CA LEU A 95 8.11 9.17 -10.37
C LEU A 95 9.57 8.77 -10.64
N MET A 96 9.79 7.92 -11.64
CA MET A 96 11.15 7.47 -12.01
C MET A 96 11.85 8.41 -13.00
N GLN A 97 11.24 9.52 -13.36
CA GLN A 97 11.77 10.50 -14.30
C GLN A 97 12.19 11.80 -13.59
N PRO A 98 13.18 12.55 -14.13
CA PRO A 98 13.45 13.90 -13.64
C PRO A 98 12.20 14.80 -13.82
N PRO A 99 11.92 15.71 -12.90
CA PRO A 99 12.70 16.02 -11.67
C PRO A 99 12.30 15.17 -10.46
N LEU A 100 11.30 14.25 -10.56
CA LEU A 100 10.70 13.55 -9.42
C LEU A 100 11.57 12.41 -8.88
N ARG A 101 12.45 11.86 -9.72
CA ARG A 101 13.27 10.71 -9.34
C ARG A 101 14.08 10.94 -8.07
N ALA A 102 14.69 12.11 -7.89
CA ALA A 102 15.51 12.39 -6.72
C ALA A 102 14.71 12.32 -5.42
N ILE A 103 13.57 12.99 -5.36
CA ILE A 103 12.70 12.95 -4.17
C ILE A 103 12.10 11.56 -3.94
N THR A 104 11.84 10.81 -5.00
CA THR A 104 11.35 9.42 -4.88
C THR A 104 12.43 8.53 -4.24
N GLU A 105 13.69 8.68 -4.65
CA GLU A 105 14.82 7.96 -4.06
C GLU A 105 15.02 8.34 -2.58
N GLU A 106 14.88 9.63 -2.21
CA GLU A 106 14.91 10.06 -0.81
C GLU A 106 13.81 9.41 0.04
N VAL A 107 12.58 9.37 -0.46
CA VAL A 107 11.46 8.70 0.24
C VAL A 107 11.71 7.20 0.37
N ILE A 108 12.26 6.54 -0.65
CA ILE A 108 12.66 5.12 -0.57
C ILE A 108 13.66 4.92 0.56
N GLU A 109 14.70 5.75 0.67
CA GLU A 109 15.72 5.65 1.71
C GLU A 109 15.14 5.82 3.12
N GLU A 110 14.22 6.77 3.31
CA GLU A 110 13.55 6.98 4.60
C GLU A 110 12.67 5.78 4.99
N VAL A 111 11.87 5.24 4.04
CA VAL A 111 11.05 4.04 4.29
C VAL A 111 11.94 2.82 4.56
N GLN A 112 13.05 2.65 3.83
CA GLN A 112 14.02 1.59 4.12
C GLN A 112 14.62 1.72 5.53
N SER A 113 14.90 2.94 5.98
CA SER A 113 15.42 3.19 7.33
C SER A 113 14.42 2.77 8.41
N LEU A 114 13.13 3.10 8.23
CA LEU A 114 12.05 2.64 9.10
C LEU A 114 11.96 1.11 9.15
N LEU A 115 11.98 0.45 7.98
CA LEU A 115 11.90 -1.00 7.88
C LEU A 115 13.10 -1.70 8.55
N ARG A 116 14.31 -1.18 8.37
CA ARG A 116 15.52 -1.73 9.03
C ARG A 116 15.44 -1.60 10.56
N THR A 117 14.93 -0.49 11.06
CA THR A 117 14.75 -0.27 12.50
C THR A 117 13.70 -1.21 13.09
N ALA A 118 12.73 -1.64 12.29
CA ALA A 118 11.72 -2.62 12.64
C ALA A 118 12.14 -4.09 12.36
N ASP A 119 13.42 -4.33 12.08
CA ASP A 119 14.02 -5.62 11.72
C ASP A 119 13.45 -6.29 10.45
N ALA A 120 12.77 -5.51 9.60
CA ALA A 120 12.22 -5.95 8.31
C ALA A 120 13.24 -5.79 7.17
N ARG A 121 14.44 -6.33 7.33
CA ARG A 121 15.60 -6.07 6.46
C ARG A 121 15.42 -6.57 5.03
N GLU A 122 14.76 -7.71 4.85
CA GLU A 122 14.50 -8.27 3.52
C GLU A 122 13.56 -7.37 2.72
N ILE A 123 12.50 -6.87 3.35
CA ILE A 123 11.56 -5.92 2.73
C ILE A 123 12.30 -4.62 2.41
N ALA A 124 13.11 -4.12 3.34
CA ALA A 124 13.90 -2.91 3.12
C ALA A 124 14.84 -3.05 1.92
N SER A 125 15.54 -4.18 1.79
CA SER A 125 16.48 -4.38 0.67
C SER A 125 15.77 -4.52 -0.68
N ALA A 126 14.59 -5.11 -0.71
CA ALA A 126 13.81 -5.31 -1.93
C ALA A 126 13.04 -4.05 -2.38
N LEU A 127 12.77 -3.10 -1.48
CA LEU A 127 11.89 -1.95 -1.74
C LEU A 127 12.28 -1.12 -2.97
N PRO A 128 13.57 -0.73 -3.21
CA PRO A 128 13.93 0.09 -4.36
C PRO A 128 13.60 -0.58 -5.70
N GLU A 129 13.87 -1.88 -5.79
CA GLU A 129 13.57 -2.66 -7.00
C GLU A 129 12.07 -2.82 -7.20
N GLN A 130 11.32 -3.09 -6.13
CA GLN A 130 9.87 -3.20 -6.17
C GLN A 130 9.20 -1.89 -6.59
N VAL A 131 9.66 -0.74 -6.07
CA VAL A 131 9.15 0.58 -6.49
C VAL A 131 9.36 0.80 -7.97
N ARG A 132 10.58 0.52 -8.48
CA ARG A 132 10.86 0.65 -9.93
C ARG A 132 9.97 -0.27 -10.75
N ALA A 133 9.90 -1.54 -10.40
CA ALA A 133 9.10 -2.53 -11.13
C ALA A 133 7.61 -2.15 -11.19
N VAL A 134 7.05 -1.64 -10.09
CA VAL A 134 5.66 -1.18 -10.06
C VAL A 134 5.48 0.10 -10.86
N CYS A 135 6.39 1.08 -10.75
CA CYS A 135 6.33 2.30 -11.55
C CYS A 135 6.41 1.99 -13.05
N ASP A 136 7.23 1.03 -13.45
CA ASP A 136 7.38 0.63 -14.86
C ASP A 136 6.15 -0.14 -15.37
N SER A 137 5.69 -1.16 -14.62
CA SER A 137 4.54 -1.99 -15.02
C SER A 137 3.21 -1.25 -15.01
N THR A 138 3.10 -0.18 -14.24
CA THR A 138 1.90 0.66 -14.10
C THR A 138 2.14 2.11 -14.53
N ALA A 139 3.07 2.34 -15.46
CA ALA A 139 3.57 3.67 -15.77
C ALA A 139 2.48 4.70 -16.13
N ALA A 140 1.44 4.28 -16.84
CA ALA A 140 0.31 5.13 -17.22
C ALA A 140 -0.80 5.23 -16.15
N ASN A 141 -0.68 4.50 -15.04
CA ASN A 141 -1.71 4.44 -14.03
C ASN A 141 -1.59 5.60 -13.03
N HIS A 142 -2.73 5.98 -12.47
CA HIS A 142 -2.83 6.87 -11.32
C HIS A 142 -2.93 6.03 -10.05
N SER A 143 -2.25 6.42 -8.98
CA SER A 143 -2.41 5.77 -7.69
C SER A 143 -3.83 5.97 -7.15
N SER A 144 -4.29 5.03 -6.30
CA SER A 144 -5.61 5.16 -5.64
C SER A 144 -5.71 6.46 -4.84
N MET A 145 -4.67 6.84 -4.11
CA MET A 145 -4.64 8.07 -3.31
C MET A 145 -4.78 9.32 -4.17
N ARG A 146 -4.16 9.34 -5.35
CA ARG A 146 -4.36 10.44 -6.31
C ARG A 146 -5.81 10.51 -6.77
N VAL A 147 -6.39 9.37 -7.16
CA VAL A 147 -7.79 9.31 -7.61
C VAL A 147 -8.74 9.76 -6.51
N ASP A 148 -8.49 9.38 -5.26
CA ASP A 148 -9.31 9.82 -4.13
C ASP A 148 -9.21 11.32 -3.88
N LEU A 149 -8.01 11.90 -3.88
CA LEU A 149 -7.84 13.35 -3.72
C LEU A 149 -8.48 14.15 -4.85
N GLU A 150 -8.28 13.73 -6.11
CA GLU A 150 -8.90 14.38 -7.28
C GLU A 150 -10.43 14.25 -7.26
N GLY A 151 -10.93 13.13 -6.72
CA GLY A 151 -12.36 12.86 -6.53
C GLY A 151 -12.98 13.52 -5.29
N GLY A 152 -12.23 14.32 -4.54
CA GLY A 152 -12.70 14.94 -3.30
C GLY A 152 -13.05 13.92 -2.22
N LYS A 153 -12.35 12.79 -2.16
CA LYS A 153 -12.52 11.75 -1.16
C LYS A 153 -11.36 11.76 -0.17
N ARG A 154 -11.64 11.30 1.05
CA ARG A 154 -10.61 11.07 2.05
C ARG A 154 -9.70 9.94 1.61
N THR A 155 -8.40 10.11 1.82
CA THR A 155 -7.38 9.13 1.45
C THR A 155 -7.08 8.15 2.60
N GLU A 156 -6.29 7.12 2.28
CA GLU A 156 -5.76 6.15 3.26
C GLU A 156 -4.41 6.59 3.87
N ILE A 157 -4.06 7.88 3.80
CA ILE A 157 -2.73 8.36 4.22
C ILE A 157 -2.41 8.01 5.67
N ASP A 158 -3.41 8.05 6.57
CA ASP A 158 -3.25 7.68 7.98
C ASP A 158 -2.92 6.19 8.15
N ALA A 159 -3.59 5.33 7.39
CA ALA A 159 -3.40 3.88 7.45
C ALA A 159 -2.09 3.43 6.79
N ILE A 160 -1.54 4.21 5.86
CA ILE A 160 -0.31 3.90 5.14
C ILE A 160 0.88 4.59 5.82
N VAL A 161 1.06 5.87 5.57
CA VAL A 161 2.24 6.61 6.07
C VAL A 161 2.13 6.89 7.56
N GLY A 162 0.96 7.31 8.04
CA GLY A 162 0.73 7.56 9.46
C GLY A 162 1.01 6.34 10.32
N TRP A 163 0.60 5.16 9.84
CA TRP A 163 0.87 3.90 10.53
C TRP A 163 2.37 3.56 10.57
N LEU A 164 3.11 3.72 9.47
CA LEU A 164 4.55 3.49 9.42
C LEU A 164 5.31 4.39 10.39
N LEU A 165 4.96 5.68 10.44
CA LEU A 165 5.61 6.66 11.28
C LEU A 165 5.36 6.44 12.78
N SER A 166 4.18 5.89 13.16
CA SER A 166 3.75 5.84 14.55
C SER A 166 3.73 4.46 15.17
N ASN A 167 3.67 3.40 14.37
CA ASN A 167 3.40 2.03 14.88
C ASN A 167 4.43 0.99 14.45
N LEU A 168 5.27 1.29 13.47
CA LEU A 168 6.21 0.30 12.96
C LEU A 168 7.34 0.03 13.95
N THR A 169 7.83 1.06 14.61
CA THR A 169 8.93 0.96 15.60
C THR A 169 8.73 1.95 16.74
N PRO A 170 9.09 1.57 17.99
CA PRO A 170 9.00 2.48 19.14
C PRO A 170 9.92 3.71 19.03
N GLN A 171 10.99 3.62 18.27
CA GLN A 171 11.98 4.67 18.07
C GLN A 171 12.24 4.85 16.58
N PRO A 172 11.35 5.57 15.87
CA PRO A 172 11.50 5.76 14.43
C PRO A 172 12.74 6.63 14.14
N PRO A 173 13.47 6.34 13.05
CA PRO A 173 14.52 7.22 12.55
C PRO A 173 13.90 8.53 12.05
N SER A 174 14.76 9.53 11.78
CA SER A 174 14.31 10.77 11.14
C SER A 174 13.83 10.49 9.72
N THR A 175 12.64 10.97 9.39
CA THR A 175 12.00 10.82 8.07
C THR A 175 11.36 12.15 7.66
N PRO A 176 12.16 13.21 7.43
CA PRO A 176 11.63 14.55 7.19
C PRO A 176 10.77 14.64 5.93
N VAL A 177 11.20 14.01 4.82
CA VAL A 177 10.49 14.06 3.54
C VAL A 177 9.17 13.29 3.62
N LEU A 178 9.19 12.08 4.18
CA LEU A 178 7.98 11.28 4.35
C LEU A 178 6.98 11.95 5.31
N SER A 179 7.48 12.59 6.37
CA SER A 179 6.65 13.34 7.32
C SER A 179 6.02 14.59 6.68
N GLU A 180 6.76 15.30 5.82
CA GLU A 180 6.23 16.43 5.05
C GLU A 180 5.13 15.98 4.08
N LEU A 181 5.37 14.89 3.34
CA LEU A 181 4.37 14.32 2.42
C LEU A 181 3.11 13.90 3.18
N TYR A 182 3.25 13.26 4.33
CA TYR A 182 2.12 12.91 5.20
C TYR A 182 1.31 14.13 5.60
N GLY A 183 1.97 15.17 6.12
CA GLY A 183 1.32 16.41 6.53
C GLY A 183 0.58 17.09 5.37
N ALA A 184 1.21 17.15 4.19
CA ALA A 184 0.62 17.78 3.01
C ALA A 184 -0.63 17.07 2.49
N VAL A 185 -0.65 15.72 2.49
CA VAL A 185 -1.85 14.94 2.13
C VAL A 185 -2.95 15.12 3.17
N LYS A 186 -2.60 15.06 4.46
CA LYS A 186 -3.55 15.30 5.57
C LYS A 186 -4.25 16.66 5.46
N GLU A 187 -3.51 17.71 5.13
CA GLU A 187 -4.09 19.02 4.96
C GLU A 187 -5.13 19.04 3.83
N ARG A 188 -4.89 18.34 2.72
CA ARG A 188 -5.85 18.21 1.63
C ARG A 188 -7.08 17.41 2.04
N ASP A 189 -6.90 16.29 2.77
CA ASP A 189 -8.01 15.50 3.32
C ASP A 189 -8.92 16.31 4.23
N LEU A 190 -8.35 17.19 5.07
CA LEU A 190 -9.12 18.06 5.95
C LEU A 190 -9.96 19.10 5.19
N ARG A 191 -9.49 19.57 4.05
CA ARG A 191 -10.24 20.49 3.18
C ARG A 191 -11.42 19.79 2.52
N VAL A 192 -11.24 18.55 2.06
CA VAL A 192 -12.32 17.73 1.50
C VAL A 192 -13.43 17.47 2.52
N SER A 193 -13.07 17.21 3.79
CA SER A 193 -14.06 16.93 4.85
C SER A 193 -14.88 18.15 5.28
N ARG A 194 -14.53 19.35 4.82
CA ARG A 194 -15.21 20.63 5.17
C ARG A 194 -16.05 21.18 4.03
N ALA A 195 -15.96 20.60 2.84
CA ALA A 195 -16.72 20.99 1.65
C ALA A 195 -17.97 20.12 1.48
#